data_88a122069eb571b949148cde86c9e8cc
#
_entry.id   88a122069eb571b949148cde86c9e8cc
#
_cell.length_a   1.000
_cell.length_b   1.000
_cell.length_c   1.000
_cell.angle_alpha   90.00
_cell.angle_beta   90.00
_cell.angle_gamma   90.00
#
_symmetry.space_group_name_H-M   'P 1'
#
loop_
_entity.id
_entity.type
_entity.pdbx_description
1 polymer ?
#
loop_
_entity_poly.entity_id
_entity_poly.type
_entity_poly.pdbx_seq_one_letter_code
_entity_poly.pdbx_strand_id
1 'polypeptide(L)'
;MYLSLASLVNEASNDPACESVPYDILWQGDPASGSNHLLPPLDHPDLHRIYMTGTGLTHTGSMQSRNQMHSDEATPSPETPATDSARMFAMGLAGGKPEAGERGTSPEWFYKGNGVNLRGHRQSLELPAFALDGGEEPEIVGCYVIDQEGIPRRLGFTLGNEWSDHASEKINYLYLAPSKIRSCAVGPELVLDSDFQEITLTCHVQRNDETIYESGELKSGEQFMCHSLANCEDHHFKYPLHRQPGDVHFHFFGTSKLSYGGRQWRYQPGDTITISADDFSRPLVNTGTSGDPREGHPIEVIPA
;
A
#
# COMPACT_ATOMS: atom_id res chain seq x y z
N MET A 1 -10.97 26.42 -16.48
CA MET A 1 -9.69 25.78 -16.04
C MET A 1 -9.74 25.64 -14.53
N TYR A 2 -9.75 24.43 -14.01
CA TYR A 2 -9.78 24.22 -12.57
C TYR A 2 -8.43 24.57 -11.97
N LEU A 3 -8.43 25.33 -10.87
CA LEU A 3 -7.20 25.76 -10.18
C LEU A 3 -6.66 24.67 -9.24
N SER A 4 -7.54 23.76 -8.79
CA SER A 4 -7.19 22.64 -7.92
C SER A 4 -8.27 21.54 -7.99
N LEU A 5 -7.94 20.33 -7.52
CA LEU A 5 -8.91 19.25 -7.39
C LEU A 5 -10.03 19.62 -6.40
N ALA A 6 -9.71 20.31 -5.30
CA ALA A 6 -10.69 20.80 -4.35
C ALA A 6 -11.70 21.76 -5.00
N SER A 7 -11.24 22.64 -5.91
CA SER A 7 -12.12 23.54 -6.67
C SER A 7 -13.08 22.76 -7.59
N LEU A 8 -12.57 21.72 -8.28
CA LEU A 8 -13.37 20.84 -9.11
C LEU A 8 -14.45 20.11 -8.30
N VAL A 9 -14.08 19.52 -7.17
CA VAL A 9 -15.00 18.81 -6.28
C VAL A 9 -16.08 19.75 -5.75
N ASN A 10 -15.71 20.97 -5.33
CA ASN A 10 -16.66 21.95 -4.84
C ASN A 10 -17.62 22.41 -5.95
N GLU A 11 -17.14 22.60 -7.18
CA GLU A 11 -17.99 22.96 -8.33
C GLU A 11 -18.97 21.82 -8.65
N ALA A 12 -18.50 20.59 -8.74
CA ALA A 12 -19.34 19.42 -9.00
C ALA A 12 -20.40 19.21 -7.89
N SER A 13 -20.04 19.42 -6.63
CA SER A 13 -20.95 19.28 -5.49
C SER A 13 -22.08 20.33 -5.48
N ASN A 14 -21.88 21.46 -6.15
CA ASN A 14 -22.87 22.54 -6.26
C ASN A 14 -23.61 22.54 -7.61
N ASP A 15 -23.28 21.64 -8.52
CA ASP A 15 -23.97 21.53 -9.83
C ASP A 15 -25.33 20.83 -9.65
N PRO A 16 -26.47 21.50 -9.94
CA PRO A 16 -27.77 20.88 -9.80
C PRO A 16 -28.02 19.73 -10.80
N ALA A 17 -27.18 19.55 -11.81
CA ALA A 17 -27.25 18.45 -12.74
C ALA A 17 -26.57 17.16 -12.18
N CYS A 18 -25.79 17.26 -11.10
CA CYS A 18 -25.18 16.11 -10.45
C CYS A 18 -26.20 15.39 -9.57
N GLU A 19 -26.34 14.09 -9.76
CA GLU A 19 -27.10 13.24 -8.86
C GLU A 19 -26.32 13.01 -7.56
N SER A 20 -27.01 13.07 -6.42
CA SER A 20 -26.44 12.76 -5.10
C SER A 20 -26.78 11.33 -4.70
N VAL A 21 -25.78 10.53 -4.41
CA VAL A 21 -25.94 9.17 -3.89
C VAL A 21 -25.38 9.14 -2.46
N PRO A 22 -26.13 8.62 -1.46
CA PRO A 22 -25.60 8.47 -0.11
C PRO A 22 -24.33 7.63 -0.09
N TYR A 23 -23.27 8.17 0.49
CA TYR A 23 -21.95 7.52 0.52
C TYR A 23 -22.00 6.11 1.14
N ASP A 24 -22.77 5.93 2.21
CA ASP A 24 -22.91 4.63 2.88
C ASP A 24 -23.50 3.54 1.97
N ILE A 25 -24.36 3.90 1.02
CA ILE A 25 -24.89 2.95 0.03
C ILE A 25 -23.77 2.44 -0.88
N LEU A 26 -22.91 3.34 -1.33
CA LEU A 26 -21.76 2.98 -2.16
C LEU A 26 -20.71 2.21 -1.36
N TRP A 27 -20.45 2.62 -0.13
CA TRP A 27 -19.50 1.95 0.75
C TRP A 27 -19.94 0.54 1.13
N GLN A 28 -21.25 0.29 1.29
CA GLN A 28 -21.81 -1.04 1.55
C GLN A 28 -21.97 -1.88 0.28
N GLY A 29 -21.84 -1.26 -0.90
CA GLY A 29 -22.01 -1.93 -2.18
C GLY A 29 -21.01 -3.07 -2.38
N ASP A 30 -21.51 -4.20 -2.88
CA ASP A 30 -20.70 -5.37 -3.18
C ASP A 30 -20.34 -5.39 -4.68
N PRO A 31 -19.04 -5.26 -5.02
CA PRO A 31 -18.58 -5.33 -6.42
C PRO A 31 -18.98 -6.62 -7.13
N ALA A 32 -19.05 -7.74 -6.40
CA ALA A 32 -19.41 -9.03 -6.99
C ALA A 32 -20.90 -9.17 -7.34
N SER A 33 -21.78 -8.40 -6.68
CA SER A 33 -23.23 -8.45 -6.92
C SER A 33 -23.68 -7.57 -8.09
N GLY A 34 -22.80 -6.73 -8.65
CA GLY A 34 -23.14 -5.73 -9.66
C GLY A 34 -23.90 -4.52 -9.11
N SER A 35 -24.01 -4.38 -7.77
CA SER A 35 -24.55 -3.20 -7.13
C SER A 35 -23.65 -1.97 -7.33
N ASN A 36 -24.20 -0.77 -7.13
CA ASN A 36 -23.40 0.44 -7.07
C ASN A 36 -22.41 0.31 -5.90
N HIS A 37 -21.12 0.51 -6.16
CA HIS A 37 -20.04 0.36 -5.20
C HIS A 37 -18.93 1.39 -5.46
N LEU A 38 -18.02 1.53 -4.50
CA LEU A 38 -16.85 2.40 -4.64
C LEU A 38 -15.77 1.70 -5.48
N LEU A 39 -15.22 2.45 -6.41
CA LEU A 39 -14.00 2.09 -7.15
C LEU A 39 -12.75 2.60 -6.40
N PRO A 40 -11.53 2.21 -6.81
CA PRO A 40 -10.33 2.90 -6.38
C PRO A 40 -10.45 4.41 -6.60
N PRO A 41 -9.88 5.26 -5.73
CA PRO A 41 -10.10 6.71 -5.77
C PRO A 41 -9.53 7.39 -7.03
N LEU A 42 -8.64 6.73 -7.74
CA LEU A 42 -8.16 7.13 -9.07
C LEU A 42 -8.23 5.94 -10.02
N ASP A 43 -8.43 6.23 -11.29
CA ASP A 43 -8.48 5.24 -12.36
C ASP A 43 -7.80 5.78 -13.63
N HIS A 44 -7.52 4.89 -14.58
CA HIS A 44 -7.01 5.22 -15.90
C HIS A 44 -7.59 4.25 -16.93
N PRO A 45 -8.02 4.71 -18.14
CA PRO A 45 -8.54 3.83 -19.19
C PRO A 45 -7.57 2.72 -19.63
N ASP A 46 -6.28 3.00 -19.54
CA ASP A 46 -5.21 2.01 -19.74
C ASP A 46 -4.62 1.63 -18.38
N LEU A 47 -4.93 0.43 -17.89
CA LEU A 47 -4.45 -0.08 -16.60
C LEU A 47 -2.92 -0.19 -16.52
N HIS A 48 -2.22 -0.27 -17.64
CA HIS A 48 -0.75 -0.30 -17.66
C HIS A 48 -0.12 1.06 -17.35
N ARG A 49 -0.91 2.12 -17.34
CA ARG A 49 -0.50 3.48 -16.97
C ARG A 49 -0.79 3.84 -15.50
N ILE A 50 -1.23 2.88 -14.72
CA ILE A 50 -1.33 2.97 -13.27
C ILE A 50 -0.13 2.26 -12.68
N TYR A 51 0.71 2.99 -11.95
CA TYR A 51 1.87 2.43 -11.26
C TYR A 51 1.56 2.26 -9.78
N MET A 52 1.80 1.06 -9.27
CA MET A 52 1.73 0.77 -7.84
C MET A 52 3.11 0.43 -7.34
N THR A 53 3.60 1.22 -6.40
CA THR A 53 4.96 1.15 -5.86
C THR A 53 4.92 1.39 -4.36
N GLY A 54 5.99 1.07 -3.66
CA GLY A 54 6.06 1.36 -2.24
C GLY A 54 7.48 1.60 -1.74
N THR A 55 7.54 2.15 -0.54
CA THR A 55 8.75 2.26 0.27
C THR A 55 8.60 1.44 1.53
N GLY A 56 9.51 0.50 1.75
CA GLY A 56 9.57 -0.30 2.97
C GLY A 56 10.53 0.26 4.01
N LEU A 57 10.55 -0.38 5.19
CA LEU A 57 11.47 -0.05 6.30
C LEU A 57 11.45 1.43 6.70
N THR A 58 10.30 2.07 6.58
CA THR A 58 10.14 3.50 6.90
C THR A 58 9.89 3.75 8.38
N HIS A 59 9.31 2.78 9.10
CA HIS A 59 8.91 2.89 10.50
C HIS A 59 9.76 1.97 11.41
N THR A 60 10.03 2.40 12.64
CA THR A 60 10.76 1.58 13.62
C THR A 60 10.10 0.22 13.85
N GLY A 61 8.77 0.17 13.90
CA GLY A 61 8.02 -1.08 14.07
C GLY A 61 8.21 -2.06 12.91
N SER A 62 8.26 -1.59 11.67
CA SER A 62 8.51 -2.44 10.50
C SER A 62 9.92 -3.04 10.51
N MET A 63 10.91 -2.24 10.89
CA MET A 63 12.28 -2.72 11.06
C MET A 63 12.36 -3.81 12.15
N GLN A 64 11.72 -3.60 13.30
CA GLN A 64 11.67 -4.57 14.38
C GLN A 64 10.97 -5.88 13.95
N SER A 65 9.83 -5.78 13.26
CA SER A 65 9.10 -6.94 12.73
C SER A 65 9.93 -7.73 11.73
N ARG A 66 10.62 -7.04 10.82
CA ARG A 66 11.48 -7.70 9.83
C ARG A 66 12.72 -8.33 10.46
N ASN A 67 13.36 -7.66 11.39
CA ASN A 67 14.47 -8.27 12.14
C ASN A 67 14.03 -9.52 12.88
N GLN A 68 12.85 -9.53 13.49
CA GLN A 68 12.28 -10.71 14.15
C GLN A 68 12.03 -11.85 13.16
N MET A 69 11.54 -11.57 11.96
CA MET A 69 11.35 -12.59 10.91
C MET A 69 12.66 -13.29 10.52
N HIS A 70 13.79 -12.57 10.53
CA HIS A 70 15.10 -13.08 10.13
C HIS A 70 15.98 -13.51 11.29
N SER A 71 15.59 -13.28 12.54
CA SER A 71 16.38 -13.56 13.74
C SER A 71 16.02 -14.87 14.45
N ASP A 72 15.07 -15.65 13.95
CA ASP A 72 14.66 -16.94 14.54
C ASP A 72 15.81 -17.99 14.63
N GLU A 73 17.00 -17.69 14.12
CA GLU A 73 18.16 -18.59 14.14
C GLU A 73 19.34 -18.13 15.01
N ALA A 74 19.32 -16.94 15.59
CA ALA A 74 20.41 -16.51 16.49
C ALA A 74 19.95 -15.50 17.53
N THR A 75 20.20 -15.77 18.79
CA THR A 75 20.17 -14.74 19.85
C THR A 75 21.09 -13.59 19.43
N PRO A 76 20.65 -12.33 19.39
CA PRO A 76 21.51 -11.21 19.02
C PRO A 76 22.71 -11.18 19.98
N SER A 77 23.89 -11.46 19.47
CA SER A 77 25.14 -11.22 20.20
C SER A 77 25.72 -9.89 19.73
N PRO A 78 26.51 -9.19 20.55
CA PRO A 78 27.19 -7.95 20.12
C PRO A 78 28.09 -8.14 18.88
N GLU A 79 28.39 -9.37 18.53
CA GLU A 79 29.26 -9.77 17.41
C GLU A 79 28.45 -10.15 16.15
N THR A 80 27.11 -10.24 16.21
CA THR A 80 26.31 -10.59 15.05
C THR A 80 26.22 -9.37 14.13
N PRO A 81 26.64 -9.45 12.84
CA PRO A 81 26.52 -8.34 11.92
C PRO A 81 25.06 -7.91 11.80
N ALA A 82 24.79 -6.58 11.78
CA ALA A 82 23.46 -6.05 11.53
C ALA A 82 22.90 -6.59 10.20
N THR A 83 21.64 -7.00 10.18
CA THR A 83 20.96 -7.43 8.96
C THR A 83 20.96 -6.30 7.92
N ASP A 84 20.78 -6.63 6.63
CA ASP A 84 20.68 -5.61 5.59
C ASP A 84 19.48 -4.67 5.82
N SER A 85 18.38 -5.20 6.35
CA SER A 85 17.21 -4.39 6.77
C SER A 85 17.56 -3.39 7.88
N ALA A 86 18.31 -3.83 8.89
CA ALA A 86 18.75 -2.94 9.98
C ALA A 86 19.71 -1.86 9.47
N ARG A 87 20.62 -2.19 8.55
CA ARG A 87 21.51 -1.22 7.91
C ARG A 87 20.73 -0.21 7.07
N MET A 88 19.77 -0.68 6.27
CA MET A 88 18.92 0.16 5.43
C MET A 88 18.11 1.17 6.27
N PHE A 89 17.51 0.70 7.38
CA PHE A 89 16.78 1.56 8.30
C PHE A 89 17.72 2.59 8.99
N ALA A 90 18.92 2.19 9.41
CA ALA A 90 19.91 3.09 9.99
C ALA A 90 20.35 4.19 8.99
N MET A 91 20.51 3.85 7.70
CA MET A 91 20.78 4.82 6.64
C MET A 91 19.62 5.81 6.48
N GLY A 92 18.38 5.34 6.58
CA GLY A 92 17.19 6.19 6.57
C GLY A 92 17.18 7.18 7.74
N LEU A 93 17.45 6.70 8.97
CA LEU A 93 17.56 7.56 10.14
C LEU A 93 18.66 8.64 9.99
N ALA A 94 19.78 8.29 9.37
CA ALA A 94 20.91 9.20 9.21
C ALA A 94 20.72 10.25 8.10
N GLY A 95 19.96 9.94 7.04
CA GLY A 95 19.90 10.81 5.88
C GLY A 95 18.57 10.79 5.11
N GLY A 96 17.51 10.20 5.67
CA GLY A 96 16.22 10.12 5.00
C GLY A 96 15.35 11.38 5.10
N LYS A 97 15.74 12.35 5.96
CA LYS A 97 15.07 13.65 6.10
C LYS A 97 16.09 14.78 5.78
N PRO A 98 16.45 14.96 4.49
CA PRO A 98 17.42 15.99 4.09
C PRO A 98 16.83 17.39 4.23
N GLU A 99 17.70 18.40 4.13
CA GLU A 99 17.28 19.81 4.01
C GLU A 99 16.47 20.03 2.72
N ALA A 100 15.63 21.05 2.73
CA ALA A 100 14.77 21.36 1.60
C ALA A 100 15.59 21.59 0.30
N GLY A 101 15.25 20.87 -0.75
CA GLY A 101 15.93 20.92 -2.04
C GLY A 101 17.14 19.99 -2.19
N GLU A 102 17.47 19.23 -1.16
CA GLU A 102 18.51 18.22 -1.21
C GLU A 102 17.90 16.81 -1.37
N ARG A 103 18.63 15.92 -2.02
CA ARG A 103 18.29 14.51 -2.12
C ARG A 103 18.94 13.74 -0.98
N GLY A 104 18.10 13.11 -0.15
CA GLY A 104 18.57 12.29 0.96
C GLY A 104 18.92 10.85 0.57
N THR A 105 19.08 10.02 1.59
CA THR A 105 19.27 8.59 1.44
C THR A 105 18.08 7.95 0.73
N SER A 106 18.38 7.04 -0.21
CA SER A 106 17.34 6.27 -0.90
C SER A 106 16.61 5.35 0.07
N PRO A 107 15.27 5.36 0.11
CA PRO A 107 14.51 4.37 0.85
C PRO A 107 14.60 2.99 0.16
N GLU A 108 14.22 1.94 0.86
CA GLU A 108 13.83 0.70 0.22
C GLU A 108 12.64 0.99 -0.69
N TRP A 109 12.76 0.64 -1.96
CA TRP A 109 11.73 0.90 -2.96
C TRP A 109 11.41 -0.38 -3.71
N PHE A 110 10.12 -0.60 -4.00
CA PHE A 110 9.69 -1.78 -4.75
C PHE A 110 8.49 -1.46 -5.65
N TYR A 111 8.33 -2.30 -6.66
CA TYR A 111 7.22 -2.27 -7.60
C TYR A 111 6.18 -3.33 -7.21
N LYS A 112 4.91 -2.92 -7.05
CA LYS A 112 3.78 -3.79 -6.72
C LYS A 112 3.05 -4.32 -7.93
N GLY A 113 3.17 -3.63 -9.05
CA GLY A 113 2.44 -3.91 -10.26
C GLY A 113 1.81 -2.66 -10.87
N ASN A 114 0.87 -2.89 -11.76
CA ASN A 114 0.10 -1.85 -12.44
C ASN A 114 -1.40 -1.98 -12.10
N GLY A 115 -2.25 -1.22 -12.78
CA GLY A 115 -3.70 -1.23 -12.54
C GLY A 115 -4.37 -2.61 -12.65
N VAL A 116 -3.74 -3.60 -13.30
CA VAL A 116 -4.24 -4.99 -13.32
C VAL A 116 -4.27 -5.59 -11.90
N ASN A 117 -3.30 -5.21 -11.07
CA ASN A 117 -3.20 -5.67 -9.68
C ASN A 117 -4.00 -4.82 -8.68
N LEU A 118 -4.52 -3.66 -9.13
CA LEU A 118 -5.25 -2.72 -8.28
C LEU A 118 -6.61 -3.28 -7.88
N ARG A 119 -6.94 -3.14 -6.60
CA ARG A 119 -8.25 -3.45 -6.03
C ARG A 119 -8.77 -2.24 -5.25
N GLY A 120 -10.08 -2.06 -5.28
CA GLY A 120 -10.78 -1.07 -4.47
C GLY A 120 -11.35 -1.69 -3.19
N HIS A 121 -12.12 -0.87 -2.50
CA HIS A 121 -12.88 -1.31 -1.33
C HIS A 121 -13.83 -2.47 -1.68
N ARG A 122 -13.88 -3.50 -0.82
CA ARG A 122 -14.64 -4.74 -0.97
C ARG A 122 -14.28 -5.62 -2.18
N GLN A 123 -13.31 -5.25 -2.99
CA GLN A 123 -12.76 -6.17 -3.97
C GLN A 123 -11.83 -7.18 -3.29
N SER A 124 -11.73 -8.37 -3.88
CA SER A 124 -10.97 -9.49 -3.33
C SER A 124 -9.46 -9.29 -3.44
N LEU A 125 -8.73 -9.71 -2.41
CA LEU A 125 -7.28 -9.89 -2.44
C LEU A 125 -6.97 -11.36 -2.67
N GLU A 126 -6.30 -11.66 -3.76
CA GLU A 126 -6.02 -13.03 -4.17
C GLU A 126 -4.84 -13.62 -3.39
N LEU A 127 -4.99 -14.89 -3.02
CA LEU A 127 -3.91 -15.77 -2.59
C LEU A 127 -3.51 -16.60 -3.82
N PRO A 128 -2.49 -16.20 -4.60
CA PRO A 128 -2.07 -16.96 -5.77
C PRO A 128 -1.72 -18.39 -5.41
N ALA A 129 -1.98 -19.34 -6.31
CA ALA A 129 -1.75 -20.76 -6.02
C ALA A 129 -0.26 -21.10 -5.82
N PHE A 130 0.65 -20.26 -6.27
CA PHE A 130 2.09 -20.38 -6.01
C PHE A 130 2.53 -19.71 -4.70
N ALA A 131 1.67 -18.94 -4.05
CA ALA A 131 2.04 -18.18 -2.84
C ALA A 131 2.20 -19.10 -1.64
N LEU A 132 3.12 -18.76 -0.75
CA LEU A 132 3.30 -19.45 0.52
C LEU A 132 2.31 -18.95 1.58
N ASP A 133 1.90 -17.68 1.51
CA ASP A 133 0.94 -17.07 2.42
C ASP A 133 0.35 -15.77 1.81
N GLY A 134 -0.59 -15.16 2.53
CA GLY A 134 -0.98 -13.76 2.38
C GLY A 134 -0.49 -12.93 3.57
N GLY A 135 -0.48 -11.62 3.42
CA GLY A 135 -0.07 -10.74 4.50
C GLY A 135 -0.57 -9.33 4.28
N GLU A 136 -1.32 -8.82 5.22
CA GLU A 136 -1.75 -7.44 5.24
C GLU A 136 -0.61 -6.50 5.61
N GLU A 137 -0.56 -5.37 4.96
CA GLU A 137 0.26 -4.23 5.34
C GLU A 137 -0.63 -2.98 5.32
N PRO A 138 -1.15 -2.56 6.50
CA PRO A 138 -1.97 -1.35 6.59
C PRO A 138 -1.11 -0.10 6.44
N GLU A 139 -1.43 0.71 5.44
CA GLU A 139 -0.60 1.84 5.03
C GLU A 139 -1.41 3.08 4.64
N ILE A 140 -0.73 4.22 4.63
CA ILE A 140 -1.19 5.41 3.92
C ILE A 140 -0.53 5.43 2.54
N VAL A 141 -1.30 5.78 1.53
CA VAL A 141 -0.89 5.76 0.12
C VAL A 141 -1.05 7.15 -0.49
N GLY A 142 0.02 7.67 -1.06
CA GLY A 142 -0.02 8.89 -1.86
C GLY A 142 -0.59 8.61 -3.25
N CYS A 143 -1.48 9.49 -3.69
CA CYS A 143 -2.17 9.43 -4.97
C CYS A 143 -1.67 10.56 -5.88
N TYR A 144 -1.16 10.22 -7.06
CA TYR A 144 -0.54 11.19 -7.97
C TYR A 144 -1.03 11.03 -9.40
N VAL A 145 -0.99 12.14 -10.12
CA VAL A 145 -1.13 12.18 -11.58
C VAL A 145 0.04 12.97 -12.17
N ILE A 146 0.51 12.56 -13.33
CA ILE A 146 1.55 13.30 -14.06
C ILE A 146 0.87 14.27 -15.02
N ASP A 147 1.14 15.56 -14.86
CA ASP A 147 0.56 16.57 -15.74
C ASP A 147 1.19 16.57 -17.15
N GLN A 148 0.71 17.46 -18.02
CA GLN A 148 1.16 17.54 -19.42
C GLN A 148 2.63 17.97 -19.56
N GLU A 149 3.18 18.62 -18.56
CA GLU A 149 4.58 19.06 -18.47
C GLU A 149 5.50 17.98 -17.86
N GLY A 150 4.94 16.81 -17.48
CA GLY A 150 5.68 15.73 -16.81
C GLY A 150 5.95 16.02 -15.32
N ILE A 151 5.16 16.90 -14.72
CA ILE A 151 5.29 17.25 -13.29
C ILE A 151 4.34 16.38 -12.48
N PRO A 152 4.84 15.65 -11.46
CA PRO A 152 4.00 14.90 -10.54
C PRO A 152 3.10 15.84 -9.72
N ARG A 153 1.80 15.58 -9.72
CA ARG A 153 0.80 16.30 -8.92
C ARG A 153 0.25 15.35 -7.87
N ARG A 154 0.57 15.57 -6.61
CA ARG A 154 -0.09 14.85 -5.52
C ARG A 154 -1.52 15.35 -5.37
N LEU A 155 -2.48 14.44 -5.47
CA LEU A 155 -3.91 14.73 -5.33
C LEU A 155 -4.35 14.62 -3.88
N GLY A 156 -3.72 13.76 -3.10
CA GLY A 156 -4.06 13.51 -1.70
C GLY A 156 -3.57 12.13 -1.25
N PHE A 157 -4.20 11.61 -0.20
CA PHE A 157 -3.86 10.33 0.39
C PHE A 157 -5.09 9.43 0.50
N THR A 158 -4.85 8.12 0.49
CA THR A 158 -5.88 7.09 0.69
C THR A 158 -5.36 6.00 1.62
N LEU A 159 -6.26 5.18 2.17
CA LEU A 159 -5.88 3.95 2.86
C LEU A 159 -5.39 2.92 1.85
N GLY A 160 -4.45 2.08 2.26
CA GLY A 160 -3.95 0.97 1.47
C GLY A 160 -3.77 -0.31 2.26
N ASN A 161 -3.97 -1.43 1.56
CA ASN A 161 -3.52 -2.74 1.99
C ASN A 161 -2.48 -3.23 0.98
N GLU A 162 -1.21 -3.11 1.35
CA GLU A 162 -0.09 -3.58 0.55
C GLU A 162 0.05 -5.10 0.69
N TRP A 163 -0.92 -5.83 0.12
CA TRP A 163 -1.00 -7.29 0.21
C TRP A 163 0.28 -7.96 -0.30
N SER A 164 0.94 -8.79 0.54
CA SER A 164 2.28 -9.31 0.31
C SER A 164 2.42 -10.77 0.72
N ASP A 165 3.53 -11.43 0.35
CA ASP A 165 3.89 -12.78 0.77
C ASP A 165 5.11 -12.76 1.70
N HIS A 166 4.88 -12.45 2.96
CA HIS A 166 5.94 -12.40 3.96
C HIS A 166 6.63 -13.75 4.19
N ALA A 167 5.93 -14.87 3.91
CA ALA A 167 6.52 -16.19 4.04
C ALA A 167 7.58 -16.45 2.95
N SER A 168 7.37 -15.95 1.73
CA SER A 168 8.38 -15.97 0.68
C SER A 168 9.54 -15.02 0.99
N GLU A 169 9.25 -13.81 1.47
CA GLU A 169 10.26 -12.84 1.88
C GLU A 169 11.16 -13.38 2.99
N LYS A 170 10.58 -14.10 3.97
CA LYS A 170 11.31 -14.73 5.07
C LYS A 170 12.40 -15.70 4.60
N ILE A 171 12.21 -16.39 3.47
CA ILE A 171 13.20 -17.34 2.95
C ILE A 171 14.52 -16.64 2.61
N ASN A 172 14.44 -15.49 1.96
CA ASN A 172 15.58 -14.67 1.61
C ASN A 172 15.13 -13.24 1.31
N TYR A 173 15.83 -12.24 1.83
CA TYR A 173 15.52 -10.82 1.60
C TYR A 173 15.42 -10.44 0.11
N LEU A 174 16.19 -11.09 -0.76
CA LEU A 174 16.12 -10.87 -2.22
C LEU A 174 14.77 -11.28 -2.82
N TYR A 175 13.97 -12.06 -2.11
CA TYR A 175 12.59 -12.38 -2.51
C TYR A 175 11.57 -11.28 -2.16
N LEU A 176 12.01 -10.16 -1.58
CA LEU A 176 11.16 -9.00 -1.37
C LEU A 176 10.44 -8.60 -2.67
N ALA A 177 11.16 -8.35 -3.75
CA ALA A 177 10.57 -7.88 -5.00
C ALA A 177 9.47 -8.82 -5.55
N PRO A 178 9.69 -10.13 -5.74
CA PRO A 178 8.63 -11.02 -6.20
C PRO A 178 7.51 -11.21 -5.15
N SER A 179 7.78 -11.12 -3.85
CA SER A 179 6.75 -11.23 -2.80
C SER A 179 5.73 -10.08 -2.86
N LYS A 180 6.11 -8.95 -3.44
CA LYS A 180 5.30 -7.74 -3.57
C LYS A 180 4.43 -7.70 -4.83
N ILE A 181 4.73 -8.49 -5.88
CA ILE A 181 3.99 -8.48 -7.17
C ILE A 181 2.73 -9.32 -7.03
N ARG A 182 1.65 -8.69 -6.57
CA ARG A 182 0.31 -9.29 -6.42
C ARG A 182 -0.77 -8.21 -6.28
N SER A 183 -2.05 -8.62 -6.20
CA SER A 183 -3.12 -7.67 -5.91
C SER A 183 -2.82 -6.86 -4.65
N CYS A 184 -3.19 -5.58 -4.66
CA CYS A 184 -3.19 -4.73 -3.49
C CYS A 184 -4.38 -3.78 -3.55
N ALA A 185 -4.85 -3.30 -2.41
CA ALA A 185 -6.05 -2.49 -2.35
C ALA A 185 -5.77 -1.07 -1.91
N VAL A 186 -6.56 -0.13 -2.45
CA VAL A 186 -6.61 1.28 -2.04
C VAL A 186 -8.05 1.77 -1.93
N GLY A 187 -8.28 2.79 -1.13
CA GLY A 187 -9.59 3.40 -0.95
C GLY A 187 -10.03 3.40 0.53
N PRO A 188 -11.31 3.62 0.83
CA PRO A 188 -12.40 3.96 -0.10
C PRO A 188 -12.42 5.45 -0.49
N GLU A 189 -11.62 6.29 0.17
CA GLU A 189 -11.63 7.76 0.06
C GLU A 189 -10.29 8.30 -0.41
N LEU A 190 -10.33 9.45 -1.06
CA LEU A 190 -9.18 10.31 -1.30
C LEU A 190 -9.30 11.55 -0.41
N VAL A 191 -8.43 11.67 0.59
CA VAL A 191 -8.35 12.84 1.46
C VAL A 191 -7.38 13.83 0.85
N LEU A 192 -7.88 15.05 0.55
CA LEU A 192 -7.14 16.07 -0.20
C LEU A 192 -6.24 16.94 0.69
N ASP A 193 -6.66 17.17 1.93
CA ASP A 193 -6.08 18.17 2.81
C ASP A 193 -5.29 17.57 4.01
N SER A 194 -4.94 16.28 3.97
CA SER A 194 -4.09 15.67 5.00
C SER A 194 -2.67 16.24 4.90
N ASP A 195 -2.10 16.63 6.04
CA ASP A 195 -0.72 17.10 6.12
C ASP A 195 0.30 15.95 6.20
N PHE A 196 -0.18 14.71 6.30
CA PHE A 196 0.63 13.50 6.40
C PHE A 196 1.65 13.53 7.56
N GLN A 197 1.39 14.26 8.63
CA GLN A 197 2.35 14.36 9.75
C GLN A 197 2.16 13.28 10.80
N GLU A 198 0.96 13.16 11.34
CA GLU A 198 0.61 12.17 12.36
C GLU A 198 -0.72 11.52 12.02
N ILE A 199 -0.70 10.24 11.73
CA ILE A 199 -1.89 9.46 11.38
C ILE A 199 -1.89 8.18 12.22
N THR A 200 -3.03 7.88 12.85
CA THR A 200 -3.21 6.63 13.59
C THR A 200 -4.08 5.67 12.80
N LEU A 201 -3.52 4.50 12.46
CA LEU A 201 -4.26 3.42 11.82
C LEU A 201 -4.58 2.31 12.80
N THR A 202 -5.58 1.51 12.47
CA THR A 202 -5.86 0.21 13.08
C THR A 202 -6.14 -0.81 11.98
N CYS A 203 -5.80 -2.06 12.25
CA CYS A 203 -6.10 -3.17 11.36
C CYS A 203 -6.64 -4.35 12.16
N HIS A 204 -7.71 -4.97 11.70
CA HIS A 204 -8.16 -6.24 12.23
C HIS A 204 -8.46 -7.23 11.13
N VAL A 205 -8.32 -8.52 11.45
CA VAL A 205 -8.63 -9.63 10.56
C VAL A 205 -9.68 -10.51 11.21
N GLN A 206 -10.72 -10.83 10.46
CA GLN A 206 -11.81 -11.70 10.89
C GLN A 206 -11.85 -12.96 10.02
N ARG A 207 -12.17 -14.07 10.68
CA ARG A 207 -12.45 -15.39 10.06
C ARG A 207 -13.73 -15.93 10.63
N ASN A 208 -14.73 -16.22 9.77
CA ASN A 208 -16.05 -16.70 10.20
C ASN A 208 -16.68 -15.81 11.29
N ASP A 209 -16.61 -14.49 11.11
CA ASP A 209 -17.08 -13.44 12.03
C ASP A 209 -16.34 -13.36 13.38
N GLU A 210 -15.29 -14.16 13.59
CA GLU A 210 -14.44 -14.08 14.77
C GLU A 210 -13.18 -13.26 14.47
N THR A 211 -12.81 -12.33 15.35
CA THR A 211 -11.57 -11.57 15.23
C THR A 211 -10.38 -12.45 15.59
N ILE A 212 -9.52 -12.73 14.61
CA ILE A 212 -8.29 -13.54 14.78
C ILE A 212 -7.03 -12.68 14.92
N TYR A 213 -7.11 -11.39 14.63
CA TYR A 213 -6.02 -10.44 14.78
C TYR A 213 -6.53 -9.01 14.99
N GLU A 214 -5.89 -8.30 15.91
CA GLU A 214 -6.02 -6.86 16.11
C GLU A 214 -4.62 -6.24 16.24
N SER A 215 -4.35 -5.21 15.45
CA SER A 215 -3.06 -4.55 15.46
C SER A 215 -2.82 -3.69 16.71
N GLY A 216 -3.91 -3.18 17.32
CA GLY A 216 -3.85 -2.00 18.14
C GLY A 216 -3.57 -0.74 17.30
N GLU A 217 -3.17 0.34 17.93
CA GLU A 217 -2.80 1.58 17.23
C GLU A 217 -1.47 1.41 16.47
N LEU A 218 -1.50 1.80 15.20
CA LEU A 218 -0.36 1.85 14.31
C LEU A 218 -0.08 3.32 14.00
N LYS A 219 1.10 3.81 14.37
CA LYS A 219 1.49 5.18 14.09
C LYS A 219 2.14 5.27 12.71
N SER A 220 1.64 6.19 11.88
CA SER A 220 2.11 6.50 10.54
C SER A 220 2.17 8.01 10.31
N GLY A 221 2.60 8.40 9.13
CA GLY A 221 2.88 9.80 8.79
C GLY A 221 4.34 10.16 8.98
N GLU A 222 4.73 11.28 8.41
CA GLU A 222 6.15 11.68 8.32
C GLU A 222 6.85 11.75 9.69
N GLN A 223 6.11 12.11 10.76
CA GLN A 223 6.67 12.20 12.11
C GLN A 223 7.25 10.86 12.59
N PHE A 224 6.63 9.74 12.20
CA PHE A 224 7.01 8.39 12.63
C PHE A 224 7.89 7.64 11.62
N MET A 225 8.18 8.26 10.49
CA MET A 225 9.01 7.69 9.44
C MET A 225 10.47 8.15 9.57
N CYS A 226 11.42 7.32 9.14
CA CYS A 226 12.83 7.69 9.01
C CYS A 226 13.14 8.45 7.70
N HIS A 227 12.18 8.55 6.79
CA HIS A 227 12.25 9.33 5.56
C HIS A 227 11.19 10.44 5.58
N SER A 228 11.50 11.61 5.02
CA SER A 228 10.50 12.62 4.76
C SER A 228 9.64 12.24 3.56
N LEU A 229 8.41 12.74 3.50
CA LEU A 229 7.52 12.60 2.35
C LEU A 229 8.21 13.08 1.07
N ALA A 230 8.82 14.25 1.13
CA ALA A 230 9.54 14.83 -0.01
C ALA A 230 10.69 13.95 -0.50
N ASN A 231 11.43 13.29 0.41
CA ASN A 231 12.50 12.36 0.03
C ASN A 231 11.95 11.09 -0.62
N CYS A 232 10.86 10.52 -0.12
CA CYS A 232 10.20 9.36 -0.75
C CYS A 232 9.70 9.73 -2.15
N GLU A 233 9.05 10.88 -2.30
CA GLU A 233 8.55 11.39 -3.57
C GLU A 233 9.68 11.64 -4.58
N ASP A 234 10.78 12.30 -4.15
CA ASP A 234 11.94 12.53 -5.03
C ASP A 234 12.51 11.20 -5.53
N HIS A 235 12.72 10.24 -4.63
CA HIS A 235 13.27 8.95 -5.01
C HIS A 235 12.35 8.15 -5.93
N HIS A 236 11.02 8.30 -5.81
CA HIS A 236 10.07 7.68 -6.73
C HIS A 236 10.06 8.39 -8.09
N PHE A 237 9.99 9.72 -8.10
CA PHE A 237 9.82 10.51 -9.33
C PHE A 237 11.13 10.96 -9.99
N LYS A 238 12.30 10.69 -9.44
CA LYS A 238 13.59 11.04 -10.09
C LYS A 238 13.80 10.38 -11.46
N TYR A 239 13.11 9.27 -11.71
CA TYR A 239 13.21 8.54 -12.98
C TYR A 239 12.26 9.12 -14.03
N PRO A 240 12.74 9.45 -15.24
CA PRO A 240 11.87 9.93 -16.33
C PRO A 240 10.73 8.96 -16.68
N LEU A 241 10.94 7.66 -16.46
CA LEU A 241 9.91 6.61 -16.65
C LEU A 241 8.67 6.88 -15.80
N HIS A 242 8.81 7.39 -14.59
CA HIS A 242 7.71 7.67 -13.67
C HIS A 242 7.09 9.07 -13.87
N ARG A 243 7.47 9.79 -14.94
CA ARG A 243 6.98 11.14 -15.22
C ARG A 243 6.41 11.27 -16.63
N GLN A 244 5.75 10.21 -17.11
CA GLN A 244 5.08 10.27 -18.41
C GLN A 244 3.71 10.95 -18.26
N PRO A 245 3.41 11.99 -19.05
CA PRO A 245 2.15 12.72 -18.93
C PRO A 245 0.91 11.82 -18.98
N GLY A 246 0.03 11.99 -18.02
CA GLY A 246 -1.20 11.22 -17.84
C GLY A 246 -1.08 9.94 -17.01
N ASP A 247 0.13 9.50 -16.62
CA ASP A 247 0.28 8.36 -15.73
C ASP A 247 -0.29 8.66 -14.33
N VAL A 248 -0.83 7.62 -13.72
CA VAL A 248 -1.37 7.61 -12.35
C VAL A 248 -0.46 6.79 -11.46
N HIS A 249 -0.16 7.28 -10.26
CA HIS A 249 0.67 6.56 -9.31
C HIS A 249 -0.04 6.43 -7.96
N PHE A 250 0.02 5.22 -7.40
CA PHE A 250 -0.25 4.93 -6.01
C PHE A 250 1.07 4.53 -5.35
N HIS A 251 1.53 5.35 -4.41
CA HIS A 251 2.79 5.09 -3.71
C HIS A 251 2.52 4.82 -2.23
N PHE A 252 2.81 3.60 -1.80
CA PHE A 252 2.68 3.13 -0.44
C PHE A 252 3.88 3.61 0.39
N PHE A 253 3.63 4.11 1.62
CA PHE A 253 4.70 4.71 2.44
C PHE A 253 5.23 3.81 3.56
N GLY A 254 4.84 2.56 3.58
CA GLY A 254 5.26 1.56 4.54
C GLY A 254 4.35 1.45 5.75
N THR A 255 4.24 0.23 6.24
CA THR A 255 3.51 -0.09 7.47
C THR A 255 4.40 0.04 8.70
N SER A 256 3.80 0.35 9.85
CA SER A 256 4.52 0.31 11.14
C SER A 256 4.48 -1.06 11.82
N LYS A 257 3.49 -1.91 11.48
CA LYS A 257 3.34 -3.27 12.03
C LYS A 257 2.44 -4.11 11.13
N LEU A 258 2.70 -5.39 11.08
CA LEU A 258 1.91 -6.40 10.39
C LEU A 258 1.73 -7.65 11.28
N SER A 259 0.73 -8.46 10.99
CA SER A 259 0.42 -9.64 11.81
C SER A 259 1.48 -10.73 11.72
N TYR A 260 2.20 -10.82 10.61
CA TYR A 260 3.06 -11.96 10.26
C TYR A 260 4.08 -12.33 11.34
N GLY A 261 4.72 -11.35 11.97
CA GLY A 261 5.76 -11.59 12.98
C GLY A 261 5.26 -12.23 14.29
N GLY A 262 3.97 -12.12 14.58
CA GLY A 262 3.39 -12.61 15.85
C GLY A 262 2.30 -13.67 15.71
N ARG A 263 1.76 -13.86 14.49
CA ARG A 263 0.67 -14.80 14.29
C ARG A 263 1.15 -16.25 14.17
N GLN A 264 0.25 -17.19 14.57
CA GLN A 264 0.45 -18.64 14.43
C GLN A 264 -0.52 -19.26 13.38
N TRP A 265 -1.12 -18.43 12.54
CA TRP A 265 -2.07 -18.83 11.51
C TRP A 265 -1.63 -18.28 10.14
N ARG A 266 -2.15 -18.89 9.07
CA ARG A 266 -2.01 -18.39 7.69
C ARG A 266 -3.34 -17.84 7.22
N TYR A 267 -3.29 -16.92 6.25
CA TYR A 267 -4.49 -16.44 5.58
C TYR A 267 -5.22 -17.56 4.85
N GLN A 268 -6.55 -17.47 4.87
CA GLN A 268 -7.44 -18.39 4.18
C GLN A 268 -8.45 -17.60 3.36
N PRO A 269 -8.97 -18.19 2.26
CA PRO A 269 -10.10 -17.63 1.55
C PRO A 269 -11.28 -17.39 2.52
N GLY A 270 -11.88 -16.20 2.44
CA GLY A 270 -12.93 -15.75 3.36
C GLY A 270 -12.45 -14.89 4.53
N ASP A 271 -11.16 -14.84 4.82
CA ASP A 271 -10.63 -13.89 5.82
C ASP A 271 -10.90 -12.46 5.36
N THR A 272 -11.46 -11.65 6.24
CA THR A 272 -11.77 -10.23 5.97
C THR A 272 -10.80 -9.34 6.72
N ILE A 273 -10.15 -8.44 6.00
CA ILE A 273 -9.20 -7.45 6.51
C ILE A 273 -9.88 -6.09 6.52
N THR A 274 -9.85 -5.41 7.65
CA THR A 274 -10.37 -4.04 7.80
C THR A 274 -9.26 -3.13 8.28
N ILE A 275 -9.03 -2.05 7.55
CA ILE A 275 -8.03 -1.00 7.86
C ILE A 275 -8.76 0.32 8.03
N SER A 276 -8.55 0.96 9.17
CA SER A 276 -9.14 2.26 9.53
C SER A 276 -8.05 3.26 9.89
N ALA A 277 -8.32 4.54 9.70
CA ALA A 277 -7.47 5.60 10.23
C ALA A 277 -8.31 6.83 10.60
N ASP A 278 -7.80 7.65 11.52
CA ASP A 278 -8.54 8.79 12.09
C ASP A 278 -8.91 9.85 11.03
N ASP A 279 -8.06 10.02 10.01
CA ASP A 279 -8.27 11.01 8.93
C ASP A 279 -9.33 10.57 7.89
N PHE A 280 -9.85 9.35 8.00
CA PHE A 280 -10.76 8.75 7.01
C PHE A 280 -12.11 8.43 7.63
N SER A 281 -13.19 8.74 6.91
CA SER A 281 -14.56 8.57 7.46
C SER A 281 -15.02 7.12 7.45
N ARG A 282 -14.44 6.27 6.59
CA ARG A 282 -14.80 4.86 6.46
C ARG A 282 -13.56 3.98 6.26
N PRO A 283 -13.58 2.76 6.80
CA PRO A 283 -12.47 1.81 6.63
C PRO A 283 -12.39 1.26 5.20
N LEU A 284 -11.19 0.87 4.83
CA LEU A 284 -10.93 -0.02 3.69
C LEU A 284 -11.16 -1.46 4.15
N VAL A 285 -12.02 -2.18 3.45
CA VAL A 285 -12.35 -3.59 3.75
C VAL A 285 -12.07 -4.43 2.51
N ASN A 286 -11.37 -5.55 2.69
CA ASN A 286 -11.12 -6.51 1.61
C ASN A 286 -11.27 -7.94 2.15
N THR A 287 -11.60 -8.87 1.27
CA THR A 287 -11.70 -10.30 1.61
C THR A 287 -10.70 -11.10 0.81
N GLY A 288 -9.98 -12.00 1.47
CA GLY A 288 -9.05 -12.93 0.85
C GLY A 288 -9.79 -13.97 0.01
N THR A 289 -9.28 -14.27 -1.19
CA THR A 289 -9.83 -15.32 -2.06
C THR A 289 -8.72 -16.20 -2.60
N SER A 290 -9.06 -17.44 -3.02
CA SER A 290 -8.12 -18.29 -3.75
C SER A 290 -7.80 -17.69 -5.11
N GLY A 291 -6.52 -17.68 -5.49
CA GLY A 291 -6.09 -17.44 -6.87
C GLY A 291 -6.46 -18.59 -7.81
N ASP A 292 -6.13 -18.44 -9.09
CA ASP A 292 -6.35 -19.48 -10.09
C ASP A 292 -5.46 -20.71 -9.79
N PRO A 293 -6.01 -21.91 -9.62
CA PRO A 293 -5.21 -23.12 -9.39
C PRO A 293 -4.13 -23.38 -10.45
N ARG A 294 -4.32 -22.88 -11.68
CA ARG A 294 -3.36 -23.03 -12.78
C ARG A 294 -2.04 -22.31 -12.50
N GLU A 295 -2.06 -21.25 -11.71
CA GLU A 295 -0.86 -20.51 -11.31
C GLU A 295 0.10 -21.36 -10.44
N GLY A 296 -0.36 -22.44 -9.81
CA GLY A 296 0.46 -23.40 -9.09
C GLY A 296 1.30 -24.31 -9.96
N HIS A 297 1.13 -24.25 -11.28
CA HIS A 297 1.87 -25.06 -12.25
C HIS A 297 2.87 -24.23 -13.07
N PRO A 298 3.99 -24.82 -13.51
CA PRO A 298 4.92 -24.13 -14.40
C PRO A 298 4.22 -23.65 -15.69
N ILE A 299 4.56 -22.43 -16.11
CA ILE A 299 4.09 -21.87 -17.38
C ILE A 299 4.98 -22.39 -18.52
N GLU A 300 4.36 -22.99 -19.52
CA GLU A 300 5.06 -23.39 -20.75
C GLU A 300 5.22 -22.17 -21.67
N VAL A 301 6.47 -21.89 -22.09
CA VAL A 301 6.78 -20.88 -23.10
C VAL A 301 6.97 -21.59 -24.44
N ILE A 302 6.12 -21.26 -25.41
CA ILE A 302 6.19 -21.82 -26.77
C ILE A 302 7.02 -20.86 -27.64
N PRO A 303 8.13 -21.32 -28.23
CA PRO A 303 8.89 -20.52 -29.18
C PRO A 303 8.04 -20.11 -30.38
N ALA A 304 8.21 -18.84 -30.85
CA ALA A 304 7.50 -18.29 -32.02
C ALA A 304 8.05 -18.84 -33.36
#